data_c6f97e4bade0f2eaf49dc2f1a86de535
#
_entry.id   c6f97e4bade0f2eaf49dc2f1a86de535
#
_cell.length_a   1.000
_cell.length_b   1.000
_cell.length_c   1.000
_cell.angle_alpha   90.00
_cell.angle_beta   90.00
_cell.angle_gamma   90.00
#
_symmetry.space_group_name_H-M   'P 1'
#
loop_
_entity.id
_entity.type
_entity.pdbx_description
1 polymer ?
#
loop_
_entity_poly.entity_id
_entity_poly.type
_entity_poly.pdbx_seq_one_letter_code
_entity_poly.pdbx_strand_id
1 'polypeptide(L)'
;MINENIFRAYDIRGKADEDLNDSIIRKIGIVLSKKILKTGQNKVYLGTDCRLSANRIKKSLISGLCSNDLEVLDLGMVPTPLVYFATKIGKTNCGIMITGSHNPKEDNGLKMVINDGAVSGFEIKNDVINLKNKTTNIVNISDARDLIEQYENEIFSNCKLPKKIKVVLDSGNGAAGP
;
A
#
# COMPACT_ATOMS: atom_id res chain seq x y z
N MET A 1 20.65 10.30 6.61
CA MET A 1 21.01 9.74 5.28
C MET A 1 19.98 8.66 4.96
N ILE A 2 19.58 8.46 3.71
CA ILE A 2 18.64 7.40 3.34
C ILE A 2 19.41 6.08 3.21
N ASN A 3 18.94 5.01 3.87
CA ASN A 3 19.46 3.68 3.63
C ASN A 3 19.00 3.19 2.24
N GLU A 4 19.90 3.11 1.29
CA GLU A 4 19.57 2.75 -0.09
C GLU A 4 19.13 1.30 -0.26
N ASN A 5 19.44 0.43 0.70
CA ASN A 5 19.07 -0.98 0.68
C ASN A 5 17.57 -1.22 0.89
N ILE A 6 16.81 -0.18 1.25
CA ILE A 6 15.33 -0.29 1.32
C ILE A 6 14.70 -0.45 -0.07
N PHE A 7 15.34 0.05 -1.11
CA PHE A 7 14.84 -0.02 -2.49
C PHE A 7 15.22 -1.37 -3.11
N ARG A 8 14.24 -2.25 -3.29
CA ARG A 8 14.45 -3.62 -3.79
C ARG A 8 13.82 -3.82 -5.16
N ALA A 9 14.12 -4.96 -5.77
CA ALA A 9 13.65 -5.31 -7.12
C ALA A 9 12.12 -5.36 -7.25
N TYR A 10 11.39 -5.66 -6.15
CA TYR A 10 9.93 -5.85 -6.21
C TYR A 10 9.14 -4.98 -5.23
N ASP A 11 9.82 -4.34 -4.29
CA ASP A 11 9.17 -3.57 -3.22
C ASP A 11 10.13 -2.58 -2.56
N ILE A 12 9.63 -1.86 -1.57
CA ILE A 12 10.42 -1.15 -0.58
C ILE A 12 10.32 -1.93 0.71
N ARG A 13 11.44 -2.13 1.41
CA ARG A 13 11.44 -2.87 2.65
C ARG A 13 12.60 -2.47 3.57
N GLY A 14 12.32 -2.32 4.86
CA GLY A 14 13.33 -1.99 5.86
C GLY A 14 12.75 -1.99 7.27
N LYS A 15 13.59 -1.69 8.25
CA LYS A 15 13.15 -1.49 9.62
C LYS A 15 12.26 -0.26 9.71
N ALA A 16 11.06 -0.44 10.30
CA ALA A 16 10.03 0.58 10.29
C ALA A 16 10.50 1.91 10.89
N ASP A 17 11.19 1.88 12.02
CA ASP A 17 11.55 3.09 12.75
C ASP A 17 12.89 3.70 12.30
N GLU A 18 13.82 2.87 11.84
CA GLU A 18 15.15 3.32 11.41
C GLU A 18 15.14 3.73 9.94
N ASP A 19 14.76 2.79 9.07
CA ASP A 19 14.88 2.92 7.62
C ASP A 19 13.68 3.62 6.97
N LEU A 20 12.47 3.37 7.51
CA LEU A 20 11.20 3.86 6.98
C LEU A 20 10.61 4.96 7.87
N ASN A 21 11.46 5.93 8.26
CA ASN A 21 11.00 7.07 9.04
C ASN A 21 10.07 7.99 8.24
N ASP A 22 9.37 8.88 8.93
CA ASP A 22 8.32 9.73 8.35
C ASP A 22 8.79 10.57 7.18
N SER A 23 10.02 11.11 7.25
CA SER A 23 10.58 11.93 6.17
C SER A 23 10.80 11.12 4.89
N ILE A 24 11.35 9.91 5.02
CA ILE A 24 11.62 9.00 3.90
C ILE A 24 10.32 8.53 3.27
N ILE A 25 9.35 8.10 4.08
CA ILE A 25 8.04 7.64 3.61
C ILE A 25 7.29 8.77 2.90
N ARG A 26 7.34 9.99 3.42
CA ARG A 26 6.75 11.15 2.74
C ARG A 26 7.40 11.40 1.38
N LYS A 27 8.73 11.36 1.27
CA LYS A 27 9.43 11.50 -0.01
C LYS A 27 9.01 10.44 -1.01
N ILE A 28 8.90 9.19 -0.57
CA ILE A 28 8.39 8.09 -1.40
C ILE A 28 6.98 8.41 -1.89
N GLY A 29 6.07 8.86 -1.01
CA GLY A 29 4.72 9.28 -1.39
C GLY A 29 4.70 10.39 -2.45
N ILE A 30 5.55 11.41 -2.32
CA ILE A 30 5.67 12.50 -3.30
C ILE A 30 6.14 11.97 -4.66
N VAL A 31 7.11 11.06 -4.68
CA VAL A 31 7.62 10.48 -5.93
C VAL A 31 6.55 9.59 -6.58
N LEU A 32 5.86 8.76 -5.78
CA LEU A 32 4.79 7.90 -6.28
C LEU A 32 3.62 8.72 -6.82
N SER A 33 3.21 9.81 -6.15
CA SER A 33 2.14 10.66 -6.66
C SER A 33 2.47 11.25 -8.02
N LYS A 34 3.71 11.73 -8.22
CA LYS A 34 4.15 12.22 -9.52
C LYS A 34 4.16 11.13 -10.60
N LYS A 35 4.57 9.91 -10.22
CA LYS A 35 4.59 8.77 -11.14
C LYS A 35 3.17 8.36 -11.53
N ILE A 36 2.23 8.34 -10.59
CA ILE A 36 0.82 8.04 -10.84
C ILE A 36 0.19 9.10 -11.75
N LEU A 37 0.35 10.38 -11.43
CA LEU A 37 -0.21 11.48 -12.24
C LEU A 37 0.29 11.47 -13.68
N LYS A 38 1.54 11.07 -13.93
CA LYS A 38 2.09 10.90 -15.30
C LYS A 38 1.35 9.84 -16.13
N THR A 39 0.65 8.90 -15.49
CA THR A 39 -0.19 7.90 -16.19
C THR A 39 -1.60 8.41 -16.52
N GLY A 40 -1.94 9.64 -16.15
CA GLY A 40 -3.28 10.20 -16.28
C GLY A 40 -4.22 9.82 -15.13
N GLN A 41 -3.76 9.02 -14.16
CA GLN A 41 -4.53 8.67 -12.97
C GLN A 41 -4.37 9.74 -11.89
N ASN A 42 -5.43 10.03 -11.15
CA ASN A 42 -5.41 10.99 -10.03
C ASN A 42 -5.86 10.37 -8.70
N LYS A 43 -5.99 9.04 -8.65
CA LYS A 43 -6.40 8.26 -7.48
C LYS A 43 -5.46 7.09 -7.24
N VAL A 44 -5.36 6.63 -5.98
CA VAL A 44 -4.60 5.43 -5.62
C VAL A 44 -5.28 4.71 -4.47
N TYR A 45 -5.44 3.39 -4.57
CA TYR A 45 -5.86 2.55 -3.45
C TYR A 45 -4.73 2.38 -2.45
N LEU A 46 -5.05 2.43 -1.15
CA LEU A 46 -4.10 2.25 -0.08
C LEU A 46 -4.62 1.26 0.96
N GLY A 47 -3.94 0.14 1.12
CA GLY A 47 -4.21 -0.83 2.16
C GLY A 47 -3.04 -0.98 3.14
N THR A 48 -3.32 -1.51 4.33
CA THR A 48 -2.30 -1.82 5.35
C THR A 48 -2.45 -3.24 5.86
N ASP A 49 -1.36 -3.85 6.28
CA ASP A 49 -1.41 -5.03 7.14
C ASP A 49 -1.63 -4.65 8.62
N CYS A 50 -1.57 -5.63 9.52
CA CYS A 50 -1.83 -5.49 10.95
C CYS A 50 -0.62 -5.04 11.78
N ARG A 51 0.51 -4.64 11.17
CA ARG A 51 1.73 -4.24 11.88
C ARG A 51 1.52 -2.94 12.67
N LEU A 52 2.10 -2.86 13.86
CA LEU A 52 1.99 -1.67 14.74
C LEU A 52 2.49 -0.38 14.05
N SER A 53 3.50 -0.49 13.21
CA SER A 53 4.06 0.64 12.46
C SER A 53 3.18 1.09 11.28
N ALA A 54 2.18 0.30 10.87
CA ALA A 54 1.39 0.56 9.66
C ALA A 54 0.69 1.93 9.70
N ASN A 55 0.08 2.31 10.83
CA ASN A 55 -0.63 3.58 10.96
C ASN A 55 0.29 4.80 10.82
N ARG A 56 1.49 4.76 11.39
CA ARG A 56 2.49 5.83 11.26
C ARG A 56 2.94 5.97 9.80
N ILE A 57 3.31 4.86 9.20
CA ILE A 57 3.75 4.82 7.79
C ILE A 57 2.63 5.31 6.88
N LYS A 58 1.37 4.88 7.11
CA LYS A 58 0.19 5.31 6.35
C LYS A 58 0.02 6.83 6.38
N LYS A 59 0.07 7.45 7.56
CA LYS A 59 -0.06 8.91 7.71
C LYS A 59 1.02 9.66 6.93
N SER A 60 2.26 9.23 7.06
CA SER A 60 3.40 9.86 6.37
C SER A 60 3.32 9.67 4.86
N LEU A 61 2.90 8.49 4.39
CA LEU A 61 2.72 8.19 2.98
C LEU A 61 1.61 9.04 2.36
N ILE A 62 0.45 9.13 3.01
CA ILE A 62 -0.69 9.96 2.57
C ILE A 62 -0.27 11.41 2.43
N SER A 63 0.45 11.97 3.42
CA SER A 63 0.97 13.33 3.34
C SER A 63 1.87 13.55 2.12
N GLY A 64 2.60 12.54 1.67
CA GLY A 64 3.39 12.60 0.45
C GLY A 64 2.53 12.44 -0.82
N LEU A 65 1.63 11.48 -0.84
CA LEU A 65 0.75 11.19 -1.99
C LEU A 65 -0.15 12.38 -2.34
N CYS A 66 -0.77 13.00 -1.34
CA CYS A 66 -1.68 14.13 -1.53
C CYS A 66 -0.95 15.45 -1.88
N SER A 67 0.37 15.50 -1.84
CA SER A 67 1.14 16.73 -2.09
C SER A 67 1.04 17.28 -3.53
N ASN A 68 0.49 16.51 -4.46
CA ASN A 68 0.26 16.87 -5.85
C ASN A 68 -1.20 16.58 -6.28
N ASP A 69 -2.16 16.82 -5.39
CA ASP A 69 -3.61 16.68 -5.63
C ASP A 69 -4.08 15.24 -5.97
N LEU A 70 -3.30 14.22 -5.55
CA LEU A 70 -3.73 12.83 -5.65
C LEU A 70 -4.75 12.50 -4.56
N GLU A 71 -5.82 11.80 -4.92
CA GLU A 71 -6.81 11.27 -3.99
C GLU A 71 -6.39 9.86 -3.53
N VAL A 72 -6.40 9.64 -2.23
CA VAL A 72 -6.15 8.32 -1.62
C VAL A 72 -7.48 7.64 -1.30
N LEU A 73 -7.71 6.47 -1.88
CA LEU A 73 -8.86 5.60 -1.63
C LEU A 73 -8.45 4.57 -0.56
N ASP A 74 -8.90 4.79 0.66
CA ASP A 74 -8.47 4.02 1.83
C ASP A 74 -9.26 2.71 1.96
N LEU A 75 -8.57 1.58 1.83
CA LEU A 75 -9.11 0.23 2.04
C LEU A 75 -9.03 -0.22 3.51
N GLY A 76 -8.32 0.51 4.37
CA GLY A 76 -8.10 0.11 5.75
C GLY A 76 -7.09 -1.03 5.90
N MET A 77 -7.30 -1.87 6.93
CA MET A 77 -6.50 -3.07 7.17
C MET A 77 -7.08 -4.23 6.36
N VAL A 78 -6.30 -4.70 5.38
CA VAL A 78 -6.73 -5.70 4.40
C VAL A 78 -5.58 -6.62 4.00
N PRO A 79 -5.85 -7.85 3.53
CA PRO A 79 -4.82 -8.68 2.91
C PRO A 79 -4.38 -8.10 1.56
N THR A 80 -3.11 -8.32 1.20
CA THR A 80 -2.51 -7.79 -0.04
C THR A 80 -3.33 -8.09 -1.32
N PRO A 81 -3.91 -9.28 -1.52
CA PRO A 81 -4.71 -9.57 -2.70
C PRO A 81 -5.90 -8.63 -2.91
N LEU A 82 -6.49 -8.10 -1.82
CA LEU A 82 -7.61 -7.15 -1.92
C LEU A 82 -7.17 -5.83 -2.55
N VAL A 83 -5.95 -5.35 -2.28
CA VAL A 83 -5.42 -4.16 -2.96
C VAL A 83 -5.29 -4.41 -4.47
N TYR A 84 -4.80 -5.58 -4.86
CA TYR A 84 -4.71 -5.95 -6.29
C TYR A 84 -6.09 -6.10 -6.95
N PHE A 85 -7.05 -6.67 -6.23
CA PHE A 85 -8.43 -6.75 -6.70
C PHE A 85 -9.01 -5.34 -6.92
N ALA A 86 -8.83 -4.44 -5.95
CA ALA A 86 -9.29 -3.07 -6.05
C ALA A 86 -8.74 -2.34 -7.29
N THR A 87 -7.47 -2.57 -7.65
CA THR A 87 -6.88 -1.98 -8.86
C THR A 87 -7.45 -2.55 -10.16
N LYS A 88 -8.07 -3.73 -10.14
CA LYS A 88 -8.64 -4.37 -11.33
C LYS A 88 -10.09 -3.97 -11.59
N ILE A 89 -10.89 -3.82 -10.54
CA ILE A 89 -12.32 -3.56 -10.69
C ILE A 89 -12.75 -2.15 -10.30
N GLY A 90 -11.88 -1.40 -9.64
CA GLY A 90 -12.22 -0.14 -9.01
C GLY A 90 -11.98 1.09 -9.88
N LYS A 91 -11.86 2.24 -9.21
CA LYS A 91 -11.81 3.59 -9.84
C LYS A 91 -10.43 3.97 -10.38
N THR A 92 -9.40 3.19 -10.11
CA THR A 92 -8.03 3.42 -10.57
C THR A 92 -7.27 2.09 -10.63
N ASN A 93 -6.34 1.97 -11.53
CA ASN A 93 -5.42 0.83 -11.63
C ASN A 93 -4.09 1.07 -10.90
N CYS A 94 -4.11 1.94 -9.88
CA CYS A 94 -2.99 2.24 -9.01
C CYS A 94 -3.30 1.81 -7.57
N GLY A 95 -2.39 1.09 -6.93
CA GLY A 95 -2.55 0.60 -5.56
C GLY A 95 -1.23 0.50 -4.81
N ILE A 96 -1.29 0.77 -3.52
CA ILE A 96 -0.15 0.64 -2.61
C ILE A 96 -0.58 -0.19 -1.40
N MET A 97 0.21 -1.19 -1.07
CA MET A 97 0.04 -1.99 0.14
C MET A 97 1.19 -1.73 1.10
N ILE A 98 0.88 -1.27 2.30
CA ILE A 98 1.83 -1.14 3.40
C ILE A 98 1.91 -2.48 4.11
N THR A 99 3.03 -3.18 3.97
CA THR A 99 3.21 -4.51 4.55
C THR A 99 4.67 -4.89 4.68
N GLY A 100 5.01 -5.55 5.77
CA GLY A 100 6.28 -6.25 5.94
C GLY A 100 6.23 -7.70 5.43
N SER A 101 5.08 -8.16 4.91
CA SER A 101 4.88 -9.57 4.50
C SER A 101 5.18 -10.55 5.66
N HIS A 102 6.09 -11.50 5.45
CA HIS A 102 6.56 -12.48 6.44
C HIS A 102 7.84 -12.06 7.19
N ASN A 103 8.28 -10.82 7.05
CA ASN A 103 9.45 -10.31 7.76
C ASN A 103 9.18 -10.14 9.27
N PRO A 104 10.23 -10.04 10.10
CA PRO A 104 10.11 -9.74 11.52
C PRO A 104 9.19 -8.54 11.82
N LYS A 105 8.69 -8.45 13.04
CA LYS A 105 7.69 -7.43 13.43
C LYS A 105 8.22 -5.99 13.35
N GLU A 106 9.54 -5.83 13.42
CA GLU A 106 10.23 -4.54 13.33
C GLU A 106 10.29 -4.01 11.89
N ASP A 107 10.15 -4.88 10.90
CA ASP A 107 10.18 -4.51 9.50
C ASP A 107 8.81 -4.04 9.01
N ASN A 108 8.84 -3.21 7.97
CA ASN A 108 7.67 -2.89 7.16
C ASN A 108 8.10 -2.61 5.71
N GLY A 109 7.17 -2.25 4.85
CA GLY A 109 7.49 -1.98 3.45
C GLY A 109 6.30 -1.49 2.65
N LEU A 110 6.53 -1.31 1.36
CA LEU A 110 5.51 -0.88 0.40
C LEU A 110 5.58 -1.78 -0.84
N LYS A 111 4.45 -2.40 -1.19
CA LYS A 111 4.22 -2.99 -2.51
C LYS A 111 3.40 -2.03 -3.34
N MET A 112 3.80 -1.81 -4.58
CA MET A 112 3.26 -0.74 -5.40
C MET A 112 2.85 -1.27 -6.77
N VAL A 113 1.65 -0.90 -7.20
CA VAL A 113 1.13 -1.15 -8.55
C VAL A 113 0.75 0.19 -9.14
N ILE A 114 1.21 0.50 -10.33
CA ILE A 114 0.86 1.71 -11.09
C ILE A 114 0.57 1.30 -12.52
N ASN A 115 -0.61 1.67 -13.01
CA ASN A 115 -1.07 1.34 -14.35
C ASN A 115 -0.96 -0.17 -14.64
N ASP A 116 -1.48 -0.99 -13.71
CA ASP A 116 -1.47 -2.46 -13.74
C ASP A 116 -0.09 -3.12 -13.67
N GLY A 117 0.98 -2.36 -13.63
CA GLY A 117 2.36 -2.83 -13.50
C GLY A 117 2.89 -2.75 -12.07
N ALA A 118 3.60 -3.78 -11.63
CA ALA A 118 4.34 -3.71 -10.37
C ALA A 118 5.50 -2.70 -10.51
N VAL A 119 5.66 -1.83 -9.51
CA VAL A 119 6.74 -0.83 -9.46
C VAL A 119 7.81 -1.32 -8.51
N SER A 120 9.05 -1.42 -9.00
CA SER A 120 10.19 -1.77 -8.18
C SER A 120 10.69 -0.59 -7.34
N GLY A 121 11.33 -0.88 -6.19
CA GLY A 121 12.01 0.14 -5.41
C GLY A 121 13.12 0.83 -6.22
N PHE A 122 13.84 0.08 -7.05
CA PHE A 122 14.91 0.62 -7.89
C PHE A 122 14.45 1.70 -8.85
N GLU A 123 13.21 1.59 -9.39
CA GLU A 123 12.67 2.58 -10.33
C GLU A 123 12.48 3.97 -9.72
N ILE A 124 12.24 4.05 -8.42
CA ILE A 124 11.97 5.31 -7.73
C ILE A 124 13.13 5.78 -6.86
N LYS A 125 14.16 4.97 -6.68
CA LYS A 125 15.29 5.21 -5.78
C LYS A 125 15.93 6.58 -5.99
N ASN A 126 16.37 6.86 -7.22
CA ASN A 126 17.09 8.11 -7.54
C ASN A 126 16.19 9.33 -7.32
N ASP A 127 14.92 9.25 -7.68
CA ASP A 127 13.95 10.34 -7.50
C ASP A 127 13.74 10.63 -6.01
N VAL A 128 13.66 9.60 -5.17
CA VAL A 128 13.49 9.75 -3.71
C VAL A 128 14.73 10.34 -3.06
N ILE A 129 15.93 9.88 -3.44
CA ILE A 129 17.20 10.37 -2.87
C ILE A 129 17.39 11.84 -3.19
N ASN A 130 17.16 12.24 -4.44
CA ASN A 130 17.40 13.60 -4.94
C ASN A 130 16.24 14.57 -4.61
N LEU A 131 15.13 14.10 -4.06
CA LEU A 131 14.01 14.95 -3.75
C LEU A 131 14.33 15.91 -2.60
N LYS A 132 14.24 17.22 -2.86
CA LYS A 132 14.29 18.23 -1.81
C LYS A 132 13.02 18.17 -0.97
N ASN A 133 13.15 18.34 0.35
CA ASN A 133 11.99 18.32 1.25
C ASN A 133 10.96 19.39 0.85
N LYS A 134 9.73 18.96 0.58
CA LYS A 134 8.56 19.83 0.48
C LYS A 134 7.56 19.40 1.53
N THR A 135 7.06 20.32 2.29
CA THR A 135 5.94 20.10 3.22
C THR A 135 4.68 20.66 2.61
N THR A 136 3.68 19.82 2.44
CA THR A 136 2.31 20.20 2.14
C THR A 136 1.40 19.50 3.13
N ASN A 137 0.38 20.21 3.63
CA ASN A 137 -0.58 19.68 4.60
C ASN A 137 -1.93 19.34 3.94
N ILE A 138 -1.95 19.13 2.65
CA ILE A 138 -3.16 18.72 1.92
C ILE A 138 -3.37 17.23 2.19
N VAL A 139 -4.58 16.90 2.63
CA VAL A 139 -5.03 15.51 2.82
C VAL A 139 -6.31 15.34 2.02
N ASN A 140 -6.31 14.44 1.04
CA ASN A 140 -7.45 14.10 0.20
C ASN A 140 -7.64 12.58 0.26
N ILE A 141 -8.54 12.13 1.14
CA ILE A 141 -8.79 10.72 1.43
C ILE A 141 -10.28 10.44 1.31
N SER A 142 -10.63 9.37 0.62
CA SER A 142 -11.98 8.81 0.57
C SER A 142 -11.97 7.38 1.11
N ASP A 143 -13.06 6.97 1.75
CA ASP A 143 -13.27 5.59 2.18
C ASP A 143 -13.55 4.70 0.96
N ALA A 144 -12.90 3.53 0.89
CA ALA A 144 -13.07 2.54 -0.17
C ALA A 144 -13.27 1.12 0.39
N ARG A 145 -13.67 1.00 1.67
CA ARG A 145 -13.87 -0.30 2.34
C ARG A 145 -15.07 -1.07 1.84
N ASP A 146 -15.96 -0.45 1.08
CA ASP A 146 -17.02 -1.11 0.33
C ASP A 146 -16.50 -2.18 -0.65
N LEU A 147 -15.26 -2.06 -1.09
CA LEU A 147 -14.59 -3.08 -1.92
C LEU A 147 -14.28 -4.38 -1.17
N ILE A 148 -14.29 -4.39 0.16
CA ILE A 148 -14.09 -5.62 0.96
C ILE A 148 -15.24 -6.59 0.69
N GLU A 149 -16.47 -6.12 0.81
CA GLU A 149 -17.66 -6.93 0.54
C GLU A 149 -17.70 -7.44 -0.92
N GLN A 150 -17.30 -6.60 -1.87
CA GLN A 150 -17.21 -7.00 -3.28
C GLN A 150 -16.18 -8.11 -3.49
N TYR A 151 -15.02 -8.01 -2.84
CA TYR A 151 -13.96 -9.02 -2.89
C TYR A 151 -14.43 -10.36 -2.29
N GLU A 152 -15.10 -10.31 -1.14
CA GLU A 152 -15.67 -11.49 -0.50
C GLU A 152 -16.72 -12.17 -1.39
N ASN A 153 -17.64 -11.40 -1.97
CA ASN A 153 -18.67 -11.90 -2.86
C ASN A 153 -18.08 -12.55 -4.12
N GLU A 154 -17.02 -11.99 -4.69
CA GLU A 154 -16.32 -12.57 -5.83
C GLU A 154 -15.69 -13.92 -5.47
N ILE A 155 -15.05 -14.03 -4.31
CA ILE A 155 -14.50 -15.31 -3.83
C ILE A 155 -15.62 -16.34 -3.60
N PHE A 156 -16.68 -15.97 -2.88
CA PHE A 156 -17.77 -16.88 -2.56
C PHE A 156 -18.52 -17.38 -3.79
N SER A 157 -18.73 -16.52 -4.79
CA SER A 157 -19.41 -16.91 -6.02
C SER A 157 -18.63 -17.95 -6.83
N ASN A 158 -17.31 -17.93 -6.73
CA ASN A 158 -16.41 -18.82 -7.45
C ASN A 158 -15.99 -20.07 -6.63
N CYS A 159 -16.23 -20.09 -5.32
CA CYS A 159 -15.90 -21.22 -4.45
C CYS A 159 -17.11 -22.09 -4.14
N LYS A 160 -17.25 -23.23 -4.83
CA LYS A 160 -18.28 -24.23 -4.53
C LYS A 160 -17.68 -25.40 -3.76
N LEU A 161 -18.11 -25.60 -2.54
CA LEU A 161 -17.74 -26.76 -1.75
C LEU A 161 -18.70 -27.91 -2.07
N PRO A 162 -18.22 -29.11 -2.46
CA PRO A 162 -19.06 -30.25 -2.80
C PRO A 162 -19.78 -30.87 -1.60
N LYS A 163 -19.30 -30.59 -0.40
CA LYS A 163 -19.88 -31.07 0.88
C LYS A 163 -19.53 -30.13 2.03
N LYS A 164 -20.32 -30.19 3.11
CA LYS A 164 -19.99 -29.51 4.37
C LYS A 164 -18.73 -30.09 4.98
N ILE A 165 -17.80 -29.22 5.38
CA ILE A 165 -16.57 -29.57 6.07
C ILE A 165 -16.50 -28.81 7.40
N LYS A 166 -15.86 -29.41 8.42
CA LYS A 166 -15.49 -28.69 9.63
C LYS A 166 -14.12 -28.08 9.43
N VAL A 167 -13.99 -26.79 9.73
CA VAL A 167 -12.74 -26.03 9.57
C VAL A 167 -12.38 -25.40 10.89
N VAL A 168 -11.12 -25.47 11.26
CA VAL A 168 -10.50 -24.61 12.29
C VAL A 168 -9.61 -23.64 11.54
N LEU A 169 -9.85 -22.35 11.76
CA LEU A 169 -9.09 -21.29 11.10
C LEU A 169 -8.26 -20.54 12.16
N ASP A 170 -6.95 -20.43 11.90
CA ASP A 170 -6.04 -19.59 12.67
C ASP A 170 -5.38 -18.62 11.71
N SER A 171 -5.71 -17.34 11.83
CA SER A 171 -5.17 -16.27 10.99
C SER A 171 -3.78 -15.80 11.45
N GLY A 172 -3.20 -16.37 12.49
CA GLY A 172 -1.86 -16.05 12.98
C GLY A 172 -1.65 -14.55 13.28
N ASN A 173 -2.66 -13.86 13.81
CA ASN A 173 -2.67 -12.40 13.97
C ASN A 173 -2.53 -11.62 12.66
N GLY A 174 -2.78 -12.22 11.51
CA GLY A 174 -2.69 -11.58 10.20
C GLY A 174 -3.91 -10.70 9.88
N ALA A 175 -3.81 -9.94 8.78
CA ALA A 175 -4.85 -9.01 8.31
C ALA A 175 -6.13 -9.70 7.79
N ALA A 176 -6.18 -11.02 7.74
CA ALA A 176 -7.36 -11.81 7.39
C ALA A 176 -8.14 -12.32 8.62
N GLY A 177 -7.81 -11.83 9.82
CA GLY A 177 -8.51 -12.18 11.07
C GLY A 177 -9.84 -11.45 11.29
N PRO A 178 -9.94 -10.14 11.01
CA PRO A 178 -11.17 -9.36 11.11
C PRO A 178 -12.24 -9.78 10.15
#